data_0ca8d8e861bfdb59c09672a13cf14cba
#
_entry.id   0ca8d8e861bfdb59c09672a13cf14cba
#
_cell.length_a   1.000
_cell.length_b   1.000
_cell.length_c   1.000
_cell.angle_alpha   90.00
_cell.angle_beta   90.00
_cell.angle_gamma   90.00
#
_symmetry.space_group_name_H-M   'P 1'
#
loop_
_entity.id
_entity.type
_entity.pdbx_description
1 polymer ?
#
loop_
_entity_poly.entity_id
_entity_poly.type
_entity_poly.pdbx_seq_one_letter_code
_entity_poly.pdbx_strand_id
1 'polypeptide(L)'
;MEQYQSFIHKSRYARWLSDENRRETWEETVQRYVDFWVGRKQIDKKTANRLYEAIHALEVMPSMRCLMTAGTALEKDNVAGFNCSYLHIDSPRSFDELMYVLMCGTGVGFSVERNFINKLPVVAESFHPTDTTIVVADSKIGWASAFRELIAMLYAGKIPKWDTTKVRPSGARLKTFGGRASGAEPLEDLFHFCVGVFSKAQGRKLTSIECHDICCKIADIV
;
A
#
# COMPACT_ATOMS: atom_id res chain seq x y z
N MET A 1 -21.77 -22.67 6.74
CA MET A 1 -21.98 -21.40 5.97
C MET A 1 -23.08 -21.62 4.94
N GLU A 2 -23.95 -20.62 4.79
CA GLU A 2 -24.92 -20.57 3.70
C GLU A 2 -24.25 -20.33 2.34
N GLN A 3 -24.98 -20.58 1.25
CA GLN A 3 -24.43 -20.46 -0.11
C GLN A 3 -23.82 -19.07 -0.40
N TYR A 4 -24.52 -17.99 0.00
CA TYR A 4 -24.03 -16.63 -0.19
C TYR A 4 -22.78 -16.31 0.63
N GLN A 5 -22.75 -16.73 1.89
CA GLN A 5 -21.57 -16.59 2.76
C GLN A 5 -20.36 -17.33 2.18
N SER A 6 -20.58 -18.55 1.64
CA SER A 6 -19.54 -19.35 0.99
C SER A 6 -19.01 -18.65 -0.28
N PHE A 7 -19.88 -18.02 -1.07
CA PHE A 7 -19.48 -17.23 -2.23
C PHE A 7 -18.63 -16.01 -1.84
N ILE A 8 -19.06 -15.25 -0.83
CA ILE A 8 -18.30 -14.08 -0.32
C ILE A 8 -16.94 -14.52 0.20
N HIS A 9 -16.89 -15.60 1.02
CA HIS A 9 -15.63 -16.13 1.51
C HIS A 9 -14.68 -16.48 0.37
N LYS A 10 -15.12 -17.31 -0.58
CA LYS A 10 -14.29 -17.76 -1.71
C LYS A 10 -13.85 -16.62 -2.62
N SER A 11 -14.73 -15.65 -2.88
CA SER A 11 -14.41 -14.55 -3.81
C SER A 11 -13.51 -13.48 -3.20
N ARG A 12 -13.58 -13.25 -1.88
CA ARG A 12 -12.93 -12.10 -1.24
C ARG A 12 -11.83 -12.46 -0.24
N TYR A 13 -11.96 -13.58 0.49
CA TYR A 13 -11.14 -13.85 1.67
C TYR A 13 -10.27 -15.10 1.57
N ALA A 14 -10.73 -16.12 0.86
CA ALA A 14 -10.00 -17.35 0.67
C ALA A 14 -8.72 -17.13 -0.16
N ARG A 15 -7.59 -17.60 0.34
CA ARG A 15 -6.31 -17.56 -0.39
C ARG A 15 -6.29 -18.58 -1.52
N TRP A 16 -5.50 -18.27 -2.53
CA TRP A 16 -5.22 -19.21 -3.60
C TRP A 16 -4.09 -20.15 -3.20
N LEU A 17 -4.36 -21.45 -3.22
CA LEU A 17 -3.40 -22.53 -3.00
C LEU A 17 -2.86 -22.97 -4.37
N SER A 18 -1.64 -22.54 -4.68
CA SER A 18 -1.04 -22.74 -6.01
C SER A 18 -0.80 -24.22 -6.31
N ASP A 19 -0.41 -25.01 -5.30
CA ASP A 19 -0.07 -26.42 -5.44
C ASP A 19 -1.31 -27.29 -5.69
N GLU A 20 -2.47 -26.83 -5.19
CA GLU A 20 -3.75 -27.52 -5.32
C GLU A 20 -4.65 -26.88 -6.41
N ASN A 21 -4.23 -25.78 -7.01
CA ASN A 21 -4.96 -25.02 -8.04
C ASN A 21 -6.40 -24.67 -7.63
N ARG A 22 -6.61 -24.33 -6.35
CA ARG A 22 -7.90 -23.94 -5.77
C ARG A 22 -7.76 -22.86 -4.73
N ARG A 23 -8.86 -22.33 -4.26
CA ARG A 23 -8.91 -21.46 -3.08
C ARG A 23 -9.11 -22.28 -1.80
N GLU A 24 -8.66 -21.69 -0.68
CA GLU A 24 -8.91 -22.24 0.66
C GLU A 24 -10.39 -22.55 0.88
N THR A 25 -10.66 -23.58 1.68
CA THR A 25 -11.96 -23.79 2.32
C THR A 25 -12.13 -22.83 3.52
N TRP A 26 -13.32 -22.80 4.11
CA TRP A 26 -13.56 -22.02 5.33
C TRP A 26 -12.72 -22.52 6.50
N GLU A 27 -12.67 -23.83 6.65
CA GLU A 27 -11.87 -24.53 7.67
C GLU A 27 -10.39 -24.14 7.57
N GLU A 28 -9.83 -24.19 6.36
CA GLU A 28 -8.43 -23.85 6.10
C GLU A 28 -8.15 -22.36 6.39
N THR A 29 -9.08 -21.48 6.05
CA THR A 29 -8.95 -20.03 6.34
C THR A 29 -8.94 -19.79 7.85
N VAL A 30 -9.85 -20.42 8.62
CA VAL A 30 -9.92 -20.28 10.07
C VAL A 30 -8.68 -20.88 10.72
N GLN A 31 -8.25 -22.06 10.27
CA GLN A 31 -7.05 -22.72 10.79
C GLN A 31 -5.81 -21.86 10.58
N ARG A 32 -5.60 -21.32 9.38
CA ARG A 32 -4.48 -20.42 9.07
C ARG A 32 -4.49 -19.18 9.97
N TYR A 33 -5.66 -18.60 10.22
CA TYR A 33 -5.80 -17.43 11.08
C TYR A 33 -5.40 -17.75 12.53
N VAL A 34 -5.88 -18.85 13.08
CA VAL A 34 -5.58 -19.27 14.44
C VAL A 34 -4.11 -19.65 14.60
N ASP A 35 -3.56 -20.42 13.65
CA ASP A 35 -2.15 -20.84 13.65
C ASP A 35 -1.19 -19.65 13.60
N PHE A 36 -1.55 -18.59 12.87
CA PHE A 36 -0.76 -17.36 12.82
C PHE A 36 -0.57 -16.74 14.22
N TRP A 37 -1.62 -16.67 15.02
CA TRP A 37 -1.55 -16.09 16.37
C TRP A 37 -0.86 -16.99 17.37
N VAL A 38 -1.04 -18.32 17.25
CA VAL A 38 -0.27 -19.31 18.03
C VAL A 38 1.22 -19.21 17.72
N GLY A 39 1.57 -19.15 16.44
CA GLY A 39 2.97 -19.02 15.99
C GLY A 39 3.63 -17.75 16.51
N ARG A 40 2.90 -16.66 16.65
CA ARG A 40 3.35 -15.41 17.27
C ARG A 40 3.35 -15.42 18.82
N LYS A 41 2.95 -16.53 19.44
CA LYS A 41 2.82 -16.69 20.90
C LYS A 41 1.87 -15.65 21.54
N GLN A 42 0.88 -15.18 20.81
CA GLN A 42 -0.12 -14.24 21.29
C GLN A 42 -1.28 -14.94 22.00
N ILE A 43 -1.52 -16.20 21.62
CA ILE A 43 -2.54 -17.05 22.24
C ILE A 43 -1.96 -18.44 22.53
N ASP A 44 -2.46 -19.10 23.56
CA ASP A 44 -2.15 -20.49 23.87
C ASP A 44 -3.02 -21.47 23.07
N LYS A 45 -2.68 -22.76 23.09
CA LYS A 45 -3.41 -23.79 22.35
C LYS A 45 -4.87 -23.94 22.80
N LYS A 46 -5.16 -23.73 24.08
CA LYS A 46 -6.52 -23.83 24.61
C LYS A 46 -7.40 -22.70 24.06
N THR A 47 -6.88 -21.48 24.08
CA THR A 47 -7.55 -20.32 23.49
C THR A 47 -7.70 -20.49 21.98
N ALA A 48 -6.69 -21.02 21.31
CA ALA A 48 -6.71 -21.30 19.88
C ALA A 48 -7.85 -22.22 19.47
N ASN A 49 -8.05 -23.34 20.19
CA ASN A 49 -9.14 -24.28 19.90
C ASN A 49 -10.51 -23.61 20.09
N ARG A 50 -10.71 -22.85 21.16
CA ARG A 50 -11.97 -22.14 21.39
C ARG A 50 -12.25 -21.09 20.32
N LEU A 51 -11.21 -20.36 19.88
CA LEU A 51 -11.34 -19.39 18.78
C LEU A 51 -11.66 -20.07 17.47
N TYR A 52 -10.98 -21.17 17.17
CA TYR A 52 -11.29 -21.97 15.98
C TYR A 52 -12.76 -22.37 15.94
N GLU A 53 -13.26 -23.01 17.00
CA GLU A 53 -14.66 -23.46 17.08
C GLU A 53 -15.64 -22.29 16.89
N ALA A 54 -15.46 -21.20 17.63
CA ALA A 54 -16.36 -20.05 17.58
C ALA A 54 -16.35 -19.33 16.23
N ILE A 55 -15.17 -19.18 15.59
CA ILE A 55 -15.07 -18.57 14.26
C ILE A 55 -15.62 -19.51 13.19
N HIS A 56 -15.28 -20.80 13.26
CA HIS A 56 -15.76 -21.81 12.33
C HIS A 56 -17.29 -21.91 12.34
N ALA A 57 -17.90 -21.87 13.52
CA ALA A 57 -19.37 -21.87 13.69
C ALA A 57 -20.02 -20.52 13.36
N LEU A 58 -19.26 -19.48 13.03
CA LEU A 58 -19.74 -18.11 12.79
C LEU A 58 -20.40 -17.44 14.01
N GLU A 59 -20.09 -17.90 15.23
CA GLU A 59 -20.55 -17.28 16.47
C GLU A 59 -19.82 -15.94 16.73
N VAL A 60 -18.55 -15.88 16.35
CA VAL A 60 -17.74 -14.64 16.36
C VAL A 60 -17.03 -14.49 15.02
N MET A 61 -16.81 -13.24 14.62
CA MET A 61 -16.05 -12.94 13.42
C MET A 61 -14.90 -11.99 13.78
N PRO A 62 -13.64 -12.38 13.50
CA PRO A 62 -12.52 -11.46 13.64
C PRO A 62 -12.57 -10.37 12.58
N SER A 63 -11.68 -9.38 12.65
CA SER A 63 -11.49 -8.45 11.54
C SER A 63 -11.31 -9.23 10.24
N MET A 64 -12.18 -8.98 9.26
CA MET A 64 -12.10 -9.64 7.95
C MET A 64 -10.75 -9.38 7.27
N ARG A 65 -10.17 -8.22 7.49
CA ARG A 65 -8.85 -7.87 7.00
C ARG A 65 -7.77 -8.76 7.62
N CYS A 66 -7.79 -8.93 8.94
CA CYS A 66 -6.84 -9.83 9.61
C CYS A 66 -7.06 -11.30 9.18
N LEU A 67 -8.32 -11.74 9.05
CA LEU A 67 -8.64 -13.07 8.57
C LEU A 67 -8.05 -13.33 7.18
N MET A 68 -8.15 -12.35 6.27
CA MET A 68 -7.60 -12.45 4.92
C MET A 68 -6.06 -12.41 4.91
N THR A 69 -5.44 -11.56 5.73
CA THR A 69 -4.00 -11.24 5.66
C THR A 69 -3.13 -12.03 6.63
N ALA A 70 -3.71 -12.74 7.63
CA ALA A 70 -2.97 -13.59 8.58
C ALA A 70 -2.05 -14.56 7.84
N GLY A 71 -0.78 -14.65 8.25
CA GLY A 71 0.31 -15.34 7.56
C GLY A 71 1.23 -14.36 6.82
N THR A 72 1.69 -14.70 5.63
CA THR A 72 2.76 -14.02 4.90
C THR A 72 2.61 -12.50 4.79
N ALA A 73 1.39 -11.98 4.65
CA ALA A 73 1.18 -10.54 4.54
C ALA A 73 1.44 -9.83 5.88
N LEU A 74 0.85 -10.32 6.97
CA LEU A 74 1.06 -9.77 8.32
C LEU A 74 2.44 -10.07 8.89
N GLU A 75 3.09 -11.15 8.45
CA GLU A 75 4.49 -11.44 8.82
C GLU A 75 5.44 -10.40 8.26
N LYS A 76 5.19 -9.95 7.03
CA LYS A 76 5.99 -8.92 6.36
C LYS A 76 5.70 -7.53 6.89
N ASP A 77 4.43 -7.21 7.16
CA ASP A 77 4.03 -5.87 7.52
C ASP A 77 2.66 -5.87 8.25
N ASN A 78 2.67 -5.41 9.49
CA ASN A 78 1.46 -5.33 10.30
C ASN A 78 0.43 -4.32 9.75
N VAL A 79 0.84 -3.33 8.96
CA VAL A 79 -0.06 -2.35 8.32
C VAL A 79 -1.11 -3.06 7.47
N ALA A 80 -0.76 -4.19 6.87
CA ALA A 80 -1.69 -5.01 6.08
C ALA A 80 -2.93 -5.51 6.86
N GLY A 81 -2.88 -5.51 8.19
CA GLY A 81 -4.00 -5.90 9.07
C GLY A 81 -5.05 -4.82 9.29
N PHE A 82 -4.79 -3.58 8.86
CA PHE A 82 -5.70 -2.45 9.04
C PHE A 82 -6.51 -2.18 7.78
N ASN A 83 -7.80 -1.90 7.93
CA ASN A 83 -8.67 -1.52 6.82
C ASN A 83 -8.45 -0.08 6.39
N CYS A 84 -8.33 0.81 7.37
CA CYS A 84 -8.27 2.25 7.16
C CYS A 84 -7.17 2.87 8.03
N SER A 85 -6.64 3.97 7.56
CA SER A 85 -5.70 4.84 8.26
C SER A 85 -5.97 6.29 7.91
N TYR A 86 -5.28 7.19 8.57
CA TYR A 86 -5.34 8.62 8.30
C TYR A 86 -3.96 9.22 8.44
N LEU A 87 -3.65 10.17 7.55
CA LEU A 87 -2.48 11.03 7.69
C LEU A 87 -2.79 12.45 7.20
N HIS A 88 -1.99 13.41 7.63
CA HIS A 88 -2.04 14.78 7.12
C HIS A 88 -0.81 15.07 6.28
N ILE A 89 -0.98 15.92 5.27
CA ILE A 89 0.09 16.32 4.36
C ILE A 89 0.80 17.55 4.94
N ASP A 90 1.78 17.32 5.81
CA ASP A 90 2.52 18.38 6.50
C ASP A 90 4.04 18.27 6.34
N SER A 91 4.49 17.25 5.63
CA SER A 91 5.90 17.05 5.30
C SER A 91 6.03 16.44 3.90
N PRO A 92 7.15 16.63 3.20
CA PRO A 92 7.41 15.94 1.92
C PRO A 92 7.29 14.41 2.02
N ARG A 93 7.56 13.86 3.19
CA ARG A 93 7.46 12.42 3.44
C ARG A 93 6.03 11.90 3.52
N SER A 94 5.06 12.76 3.78
CA SER A 94 3.65 12.34 3.82
C SER A 94 3.20 11.70 2.51
N PHE A 95 3.78 12.10 1.38
CA PHE A 95 3.46 11.54 0.07
C PHE A 95 3.97 10.10 -0.11
N ASP A 96 5.20 9.81 0.29
CA ASP A 96 5.73 8.44 0.19
C ASP A 96 5.13 7.50 1.25
N GLU A 97 4.78 8.02 2.42
CA GLU A 97 4.06 7.30 3.46
C GLU A 97 2.64 6.93 3.01
N LEU A 98 1.92 7.86 2.36
CA LEU A 98 0.64 7.60 1.73
C LEU A 98 0.72 6.43 0.74
N MET A 99 1.69 6.50 -0.20
CA MET A 99 1.92 5.44 -1.18
C MET A 99 2.18 4.09 -0.50
N TYR A 100 3.08 4.06 0.47
CA TYR A 100 3.45 2.83 1.16
C TYR A 100 2.26 2.17 1.86
N VAL A 101 1.47 2.95 2.59
CA VAL A 101 0.29 2.45 3.32
C VAL A 101 -0.77 1.93 2.36
N LEU A 102 -1.03 2.64 1.25
CA LEU A 102 -1.92 2.16 0.19
C LEU A 102 -1.43 0.84 -0.42
N MET A 103 -0.13 0.73 -0.72
CA MET A 103 0.48 -0.51 -1.24
C MET A 103 0.44 -1.67 -0.22
N CYS A 104 0.24 -1.41 1.07
CA CYS A 104 -0.09 -2.43 2.06
C CYS A 104 -1.56 -2.86 2.01
N GLY A 105 -2.34 -2.24 1.13
CA GLY A 105 -3.76 -2.51 0.93
C GLY A 105 -4.66 -1.85 1.97
N THR A 106 -4.16 -0.91 2.76
CA THR A 106 -4.90 -0.13 3.75
C THR A 106 -5.40 1.14 3.09
N GLY A 107 -6.69 1.43 3.18
CA GLY A 107 -7.25 2.69 2.71
C GLY A 107 -6.73 3.86 3.55
N VAL A 108 -6.44 5.00 2.90
CA VAL A 108 -5.89 6.17 3.59
C VAL A 108 -6.79 7.37 3.37
N GLY A 109 -7.37 7.88 4.46
CA GLY A 109 -7.91 9.24 4.49
C GLY A 109 -6.76 10.23 4.69
N PHE A 110 -6.79 11.37 4.02
CA PHE A 110 -5.74 12.37 4.18
C PHE A 110 -6.33 13.77 4.32
N SER A 111 -5.58 14.67 4.98
CA SER A 111 -5.93 16.08 5.08
C SER A 111 -4.90 16.95 4.36
N VAL A 112 -5.42 17.88 3.56
CA VAL A 112 -4.68 18.95 2.89
C VAL A 112 -5.13 20.34 3.38
N GLU A 113 -5.59 20.40 4.63
CA GLU A 113 -5.97 21.67 5.26
C GLU A 113 -4.77 22.61 5.40
N ARG A 114 -5.04 23.91 5.37
CA ARG A 114 -4.00 24.95 5.37
C ARG A 114 -3.03 24.87 6.55
N ASN A 115 -3.52 24.49 7.74
CA ASN A 115 -2.67 24.32 8.94
C ASN A 115 -1.62 23.19 8.78
N PHE A 116 -1.86 22.22 7.91
CA PHE A 116 -0.92 21.14 7.60
C PHE A 116 0.00 21.54 6.43
N ILE A 117 -0.57 21.84 5.26
CA ILE A 117 0.23 22.14 4.07
C ILE A 117 1.14 23.36 4.23
N ASN A 118 0.80 24.31 5.10
CA ASN A 118 1.66 25.44 5.41
C ASN A 118 2.98 25.04 6.07
N LYS A 119 3.13 23.82 6.56
CA LYS A 119 4.40 23.27 7.07
C LYS A 119 5.31 22.76 5.96
N LEU A 120 4.76 22.48 4.77
CA LEU A 120 5.57 22.08 3.62
C LEU A 120 6.59 23.18 3.25
N PRO A 121 7.78 22.79 2.78
CA PRO A 121 8.75 23.76 2.29
C PRO A 121 8.25 24.50 1.04
N VAL A 122 8.88 25.62 0.76
CA VAL A 122 8.71 26.35 -0.51
C VAL A 122 9.36 25.50 -1.61
N VAL A 123 8.69 25.40 -2.74
CA VAL A 123 9.24 24.76 -3.95
C VAL A 123 10.35 25.65 -4.52
N ALA A 124 11.38 25.03 -5.06
CA ALA A 124 12.51 25.74 -5.65
C ALA A 124 12.07 26.77 -6.71
N GLU A 125 12.80 27.87 -6.82
CA GLU A 125 12.52 28.94 -7.78
C GLU A 125 12.82 28.55 -9.24
N SER A 126 13.67 27.53 -9.44
CA SER A 126 14.05 27.05 -10.76
C SER A 126 14.29 25.54 -10.73
N PHE A 127 14.12 24.91 -11.89
CA PHE A 127 14.33 23.48 -12.07
C PHE A 127 15.40 23.19 -13.11
N HIS A 128 16.30 22.27 -12.81
CA HIS A 128 17.36 21.85 -13.70
C HIS A 128 17.40 20.32 -13.82
N PRO A 129 17.46 19.76 -15.04
CA PRO A 129 17.74 18.35 -15.24
C PRO A 129 19.07 17.95 -14.59
N THR A 130 19.13 16.76 -14.02
CA THR A 130 20.35 16.20 -13.43
C THR A 130 20.72 14.86 -14.04
N ASP A 131 21.97 14.44 -13.87
CA ASP A 131 22.40 13.09 -14.27
C ASP A 131 22.10 12.02 -13.21
N THR A 132 21.53 12.40 -12.07
CA THR A 132 21.08 11.46 -11.05
C THR A 132 19.97 10.58 -11.61
N THR A 133 20.12 9.26 -11.48
CA THR A 133 19.11 8.29 -11.89
C THR A 133 18.55 7.59 -10.66
N ILE A 134 17.24 7.72 -10.44
CA ILE A 134 16.51 7.00 -9.40
C ILE A 134 16.23 5.58 -9.91
N VAL A 135 16.81 4.57 -9.27
CA VAL A 135 16.59 3.16 -9.61
C VAL A 135 15.44 2.60 -8.78
N VAL A 136 14.36 2.21 -9.44
CA VAL A 136 13.17 1.68 -8.78
C VAL A 136 13.32 0.18 -8.52
N ALA A 137 13.33 -0.22 -7.24
CA ALA A 137 13.32 -1.64 -6.90
C ALA A 137 11.90 -2.22 -6.95
N ASP A 138 11.77 -3.50 -7.35
CA ASP A 138 10.50 -4.22 -7.51
C ASP A 138 9.89 -4.64 -6.16
N SER A 139 9.52 -3.66 -5.33
CA SER A 139 8.91 -3.85 -4.02
C SER A 139 8.14 -2.60 -3.57
N LYS A 140 7.21 -2.75 -2.62
CA LYS A 140 6.48 -1.63 -2.01
C LYS A 140 7.44 -0.56 -1.45
N ILE A 141 8.45 -0.99 -0.70
CA ILE A 141 9.47 -0.10 -0.14
C ILE A 141 10.28 0.55 -1.25
N GLY A 142 10.59 -0.20 -2.32
CA GLY A 142 11.33 0.31 -3.48
C GLY A 142 10.59 1.44 -4.18
N TRP A 143 9.31 1.29 -4.42
CA TRP A 143 8.45 2.31 -5.02
C TRP A 143 8.34 3.55 -4.13
N ALA A 144 8.01 3.35 -2.84
CA ALA A 144 7.91 4.46 -1.89
C ALA A 144 9.24 5.20 -1.72
N SER A 145 10.38 4.49 -1.69
CA SER A 145 11.70 5.11 -1.60
C SER A 145 12.07 5.90 -2.84
N ALA A 146 11.79 5.37 -4.03
CA ALA A 146 12.01 6.06 -5.30
C ALA A 146 11.15 7.34 -5.38
N PHE A 147 9.89 7.24 -4.96
CA PHE A 147 9.00 8.40 -4.92
C PHE A 147 9.45 9.46 -3.89
N ARG A 148 9.92 9.04 -2.72
CA ARG A 148 10.54 9.94 -1.72
C ARG A 148 11.72 10.68 -2.31
N GLU A 149 12.60 9.99 -3.01
CA GLU A 149 13.77 10.58 -3.63
C GLU A 149 13.37 11.60 -4.70
N LEU A 150 12.39 11.27 -5.55
CA LEU A 150 11.83 12.22 -6.52
C LEU A 150 11.32 13.49 -5.84
N ILE A 151 10.45 13.36 -4.84
CA ILE A 151 9.87 14.53 -4.13
C ILE A 151 10.95 15.37 -3.48
N ALA A 152 11.95 14.74 -2.84
CA ALA A 152 13.08 15.48 -2.25
C ALA A 152 13.90 16.24 -3.31
N MET A 153 14.15 15.64 -4.47
CA MET A 153 14.86 16.28 -5.57
C MET A 153 14.06 17.43 -6.17
N LEU A 154 12.75 17.26 -6.33
CA LEU A 154 11.87 18.34 -6.82
C LEU A 154 11.86 19.54 -5.87
N TYR A 155 11.79 19.33 -4.56
CA TYR A 155 11.94 20.43 -3.61
C TYR A 155 13.31 21.13 -3.69
N ALA A 156 14.34 20.39 -4.08
CA ALA A 156 15.70 20.96 -4.31
C ALA A 156 15.90 21.56 -5.72
N GLY A 157 14.85 21.67 -6.54
CA GLY A 157 14.92 22.21 -7.90
C GLY A 157 15.60 21.29 -8.93
N LYS A 158 15.67 19.99 -8.65
CA LYS A 158 16.35 19.00 -9.47
C LYS A 158 15.35 18.05 -10.13
N ILE A 159 15.48 17.86 -11.44
CA ILE A 159 14.69 16.85 -12.19
C ILE A 159 15.60 15.65 -12.47
N PRO A 160 15.43 14.52 -11.77
CA PRO A 160 16.23 13.33 -12.00
C PRO A 160 15.75 12.56 -13.23
N LYS A 161 16.59 11.64 -13.68
CA LYS A 161 16.19 10.51 -14.52
C LYS A 161 15.69 9.38 -13.61
N TRP A 162 14.97 8.41 -14.18
CA TRP A 162 14.57 7.18 -13.44
C TRP A 162 14.75 5.95 -14.29
N ASP A 163 15.03 4.85 -13.62
CA ASP A 163 15.20 3.53 -14.20
C ASP A 163 14.22 2.56 -13.53
N THR A 164 13.24 2.10 -14.29
CA THR A 164 12.19 1.16 -13.88
C THR A 164 12.41 -0.24 -14.42
N THR A 165 13.54 -0.53 -15.06
CA THR A 165 13.83 -1.82 -15.71
C THR A 165 13.76 -3.02 -14.77
N LYS A 166 13.95 -2.81 -13.45
CA LYS A 166 13.83 -3.84 -12.43
C LYS A 166 12.40 -4.15 -12.01
N VAL A 167 11.44 -3.28 -12.36
CA VAL A 167 10.02 -3.48 -12.01
C VAL A 167 9.44 -4.59 -12.85
N ARG A 168 8.72 -5.52 -12.21
CA ARG A 168 8.08 -6.64 -12.90
C ARG A 168 7.09 -6.16 -13.96
N PRO A 169 6.93 -6.90 -15.06
CA PRO A 169 6.02 -6.51 -16.13
C PRO A 169 4.55 -6.55 -15.68
N SER A 170 3.73 -5.78 -16.36
CA SER A 170 2.27 -5.82 -16.21
C SER A 170 1.73 -7.24 -16.36
N GLY A 171 0.75 -7.61 -15.56
CA GLY A 171 0.12 -8.93 -15.52
C GLY A 171 0.87 -9.98 -14.69
N ALA A 172 2.09 -9.74 -14.22
CA ALA A 172 2.81 -10.65 -13.33
C ALA A 172 2.05 -10.90 -12.03
N ARG A 173 2.06 -12.14 -11.52
CA ARG A 173 1.33 -12.52 -10.30
C ARG A 173 1.94 -11.89 -9.05
N LEU A 174 1.10 -11.30 -8.22
CA LEU A 174 1.48 -10.79 -6.90
C LEU A 174 1.40 -11.91 -5.85
N LYS A 175 2.55 -12.26 -5.25
CA LYS A 175 2.67 -13.42 -4.36
C LYS A 175 2.12 -13.17 -2.95
N THR A 176 2.04 -11.92 -2.48
CA THR A 176 1.70 -11.60 -1.09
C THR A 176 0.21 -11.41 -0.87
N PHE A 177 -0.46 -10.64 -1.72
CA PHE A 177 -1.90 -10.33 -1.61
C PHE A 177 -2.74 -11.02 -2.69
N GLY A 178 -2.10 -11.62 -3.68
CA GLY A 178 -2.76 -12.04 -4.91
C GLY A 178 -3.01 -10.85 -5.84
N GLY A 179 -3.63 -11.11 -7.00
CA GLY A 179 -3.79 -10.11 -8.05
C GLY A 179 -2.62 -10.09 -9.04
N ARG A 180 -2.59 -9.06 -9.87
CA ARG A 180 -1.59 -8.88 -10.92
C ARG A 180 -0.91 -7.53 -10.79
N ALA A 181 0.35 -7.46 -11.17
CA ALA A 181 1.13 -6.23 -11.21
C ALA A 181 0.63 -5.30 -12.32
N SER A 182 0.68 -3.99 -12.05
CA SER A 182 0.39 -2.94 -13.04
C SER A 182 1.52 -2.74 -14.06
N GLY A 183 2.75 -3.15 -13.73
CA GLY A 183 3.96 -2.76 -14.46
C GLY A 183 4.52 -1.43 -13.96
N ALA A 184 5.48 -0.88 -14.69
CA ALA A 184 6.18 0.36 -14.33
C ALA A 184 5.44 1.64 -14.77
N GLU A 185 4.67 1.55 -15.86
CA GLU A 185 4.04 2.71 -16.52
C GLU A 185 3.23 3.62 -15.57
N PRO A 186 2.36 3.12 -14.67
CA PRO A 186 1.62 4.00 -13.76
C PRO A 186 2.53 4.79 -12.81
N LEU A 187 3.65 4.20 -12.36
CA LEU A 187 4.61 4.91 -11.52
C LEU A 187 5.36 6.02 -12.29
N GLU A 188 5.71 5.76 -13.53
CA GLU A 188 6.33 6.75 -14.41
C GLU A 188 5.37 7.92 -14.68
N ASP A 189 4.09 7.62 -14.89
CA ASP A 189 3.04 8.63 -15.03
C ASP A 189 2.93 9.51 -13.77
N LEU A 190 2.99 8.91 -12.58
CA LEU A 190 3.03 9.68 -11.32
C LEU A 190 4.26 10.57 -11.25
N PHE A 191 5.43 10.08 -11.65
CA PHE A 191 6.67 10.87 -11.63
C PHE A 191 6.56 12.07 -12.56
N HIS A 192 6.11 11.87 -13.79
CA HIS A 192 5.86 12.95 -14.75
C HIS A 192 4.82 13.94 -14.24
N PHE A 193 3.73 13.46 -13.65
CA PHE A 193 2.70 14.30 -13.05
C PHE A 193 3.28 15.21 -11.96
N CYS A 194 4.07 14.65 -11.03
CA CYS A 194 4.70 15.41 -9.95
C CYS A 194 5.69 16.46 -10.49
N VAL A 195 6.52 16.11 -11.47
CA VAL A 195 7.41 17.08 -12.14
C VAL A 195 6.60 18.26 -12.69
N GLY A 196 5.45 17.98 -13.35
CA GLY A 196 4.57 19.00 -13.88
C GLY A 196 3.95 19.92 -12.82
N VAL A 197 3.49 19.34 -11.69
CA VAL A 197 2.91 20.10 -10.56
C VAL A 197 3.96 20.99 -9.92
N PHE A 198 5.14 20.45 -9.61
CA PHE A 198 6.21 21.19 -8.97
C PHE A 198 6.75 22.31 -9.88
N SER A 199 6.88 22.07 -11.17
CA SER A 199 7.30 23.10 -12.14
C SER A 199 6.35 24.30 -12.22
N LYS A 200 5.05 24.07 -11.97
CA LYS A 200 4.05 25.17 -11.89
C LYS A 200 4.05 25.88 -10.53
N ALA A 201 4.63 25.27 -9.51
CA ALA A 201 4.66 25.80 -8.15
C ALA A 201 5.96 26.53 -7.78
N GLN A 202 6.81 26.86 -8.76
CA GLN A 202 8.11 27.52 -8.54
C GLN A 202 8.01 28.73 -7.62
N GLY A 203 8.92 28.84 -6.65
CA GLY A 203 9.05 29.95 -5.72
C GLY A 203 7.91 30.09 -4.69
N ARG A 204 6.96 29.15 -4.64
CA ARG A 204 5.85 29.18 -3.68
C ARG A 204 5.63 27.80 -3.05
N LYS A 205 4.78 27.73 -2.05
CA LYS A 205 4.33 26.46 -1.50
C LYS A 205 3.28 25.81 -2.41
N LEU A 206 3.20 24.48 -2.35
CA LEU A 206 2.09 23.75 -2.94
C LEU A 206 0.77 24.21 -2.29
N THR A 207 -0.26 24.34 -3.10
CA THR A 207 -1.62 24.64 -2.64
C THR A 207 -2.35 23.37 -2.15
N SER A 208 -3.47 23.54 -1.45
CA SER A 208 -4.31 22.41 -1.01
C SER A 208 -4.71 21.52 -2.19
N ILE A 209 -5.10 22.14 -3.32
CA ILE A 209 -5.55 21.35 -4.49
C ILE A 209 -4.37 20.60 -5.14
N GLU A 210 -3.19 21.20 -5.24
CA GLU A 210 -2.00 20.52 -5.78
C GLU A 210 -1.57 19.34 -4.90
N CYS A 211 -1.61 19.50 -3.56
CA CYS A 211 -1.37 18.40 -2.63
C CYS A 211 -2.43 17.31 -2.75
N HIS A 212 -3.71 17.69 -2.87
CA HIS A 212 -4.82 16.77 -3.09
C HIS A 212 -4.62 15.96 -4.37
N ASP A 213 -4.31 16.62 -5.48
CA ASP A 213 -4.16 15.98 -6.77
C ASP A 213 -2.98 14.99 -6.80
N ILE A 214 -1.87 15.33 -6.11
CA ILE A 214 -0.75 14.40 -5.92
C ILE A 214 -1.23 13.17 -5.14
N CYS A 215 -1.97 13.34 -4.04
CA CYS A 215 -2.49 12.23 -3.24
C CYS A 215 -3.45 11.35 -4.06
N CYS A 216 -4.35 11.94 -4.85
CA CYS A 216 -5.24 11.21 -5.73
C CYS A 216 -4.47 10.46 -6.81
N LYS A 217 -3.43 11.07 -7.40
CA LYS A 217 -2.60 10.40 -8.41
C LYS A 217 -1.81 9.23 -7.80
N ILE A 218 -1.34 9.34 -6.55
CA ILE A 218 -0.75 8.21 -5.82
C ILE A 218 -1.76 7.06 -5.67
N ALA A 219 -3.00 7.37 -5.30
CA ALA A 219 -4.03 6.36 -5.12
C ALA A 219 -4.46 5.69 -6.45
N ASP A 220 -4.37 6.40 -7.57
CA ASP A 220 -4.70 5.91 -8.91
C ASP A 220 -3.75 4.80 -9.39
N ILE A 221 -2.50 4.82 -8.92
CA ILE A 221 -1.46 3.89 -9.39
C ILE A 221 -1.26 2.66 -8.50
N VAL A 222 -1.91 2.58 -7.32
CA VAL A 222 -1.70 1.53 -6.30
C VAL A 222 -2.72 0.37 -6.38
#